data_c72fe3aa0802393305d18d3a3b1d99d2
#
_entry.id   c72fe3aa0802393305d18d3a3b1d99d2
#
_cell.length_a   1.000
_cell.length_b   1.000
_cell.length_c   1.000
_cell.angle_alpha   90.00
_cell.angle_beta   90.00
_cell.angle_gamma   90.00
#
_symmetry.space_group_name_H-M   'P 1'
#
loop_
_entity.id
_entity.type
_entity.pdbx_description
1 polymer ?
#
loop_
_entity_poly.entity_id
_entity_poly.type
_entity_poly.pdbx_seq_one_letter_code
_entity_poly.pdbx_strand_id
1 'polypeptide(L)'
;SLVGSEMCIRDSYNMPMDLESYYQEAGRAGRDGSPAQCILLYSGKDVRTNDFLLQRSRETTEVEDEETRQFLLEQGKERLKQMTFYATSTTCLRHRMLQYFGDHSPDSCGNCSCCLTNYREEDATTAAKKIISCVYRAQKGGYHLSRTMTADVLMGSKKESLLRMRLDQLSTYGIIEKLSRREVMQLIDELIQREDLALRQFQEYQELVLTAGSVEIIRDQKTVMRRVPVVREMPAASVGTKDPTLSA
;
A
#
# COMPACT_ATOMS: atom_id res chain seq x y z
N SER A 1 -27.31 -21.65 -22.93
CA SER A 1 -27.72 -21.65 -21.53
C SER A 1 -26.63 -22.27 -20.67
N LEU A 2 -25.70 -21.45 -20.18
CA LEU A 2 -24.73 -21.83 -19.14
C LEU A 2 -25.35 -21.43 -17.80
N VAL A 3 -26.19 -22.29 -17.27
CA VAL A 3 -26.68 -22.20 -15.89
C VAL A 3 -26.05 -23.36 -15.13
N GLY A 4 -24.79 -23.16 -14.76
CA GLY A 4 -24.14 -23.88 -13.68
C GLY A 4 -24.09 -22.93 -12.49
N SER A 5 -24.18 -23.45 -11.26
CA SER A 5 -24.05 -22.72 -9.99
C SER A 5 -22.62 -22.15 -9.84
N GLU A 6 -22.24 -21.28 -10.75
CA GLU A 6 -20.96 -20.60 -10.71
C GLU A 6 -21.11 -19.37 -9.82
N MET A 7 -20.35 -19.35 -8.75
CA MET A 7 -20.21 -18.18 -7.88
C MET A 7 -19.82 -16.99 -8.77
N CYS A 8 -20.59 -15.92 -8.72
CA CYS A 8 -20.29 -14.72 -9.47
C CYS A 8 -18.97 -14.12 -8.96
N ILE A 9 -17.97 -14.03 -9.83
CA ILE A 9 -16.67 -13.42 -9.52
C ILE A 9 -16.61 -12.09 -10.25
N ARG A 10 -16.29 -11.02 -9.52
CA ARG A 10 -15.99 -9.71 -10.07
C ARG A 10 -14.53 -9.38 -9.80
N ASP A 11 -13.75 -9.30 -10.86
CA ASP A 11 -12.33 -8.97 -10.81
C ASP A 11 -12.10 -7.50 -11.19
N SER A 12 -11.46 -6.73 -10.32
CA SER A 12 -10.90 -5.43 -10.66
C SER A 12 -9.40 -5.63 -10.93
N TYR A 13 -9.06 -5.81 -12.21
CA TYR A 13 -7.69 -6.12 -12.65
C TYR A 13 -6.73 -4.96 -12.42
N ASN A 14 -7.18 -3.72 -12.66
CA ASN A 14 -6.43 -2.51 -12.30
C ASN A 14 -7.09 -1.90 -11.06
N MET A 15 -6.28 -1.39 -10.14
CA MET A 15 -6.82 -0.70 -8.97
C MET A 15 -7.56 0.57 -9.41
N PRO A 16 -8.86 0.73 -9.06
CA PRO A 16 -9.60 1.97 -9.29
C PRO A 16 -8.91 3.19 -8.64
N MET A 17 -9.25 4.38 -9.12
CA MET A 17 -8.67 5.63 -8.60
C MET A 17 -9.17 5.99 -7.20
N ASP A 18 -10.38 5.54 -6.85
CA ASP A 18 -11.06 5.86 -5.59
C ASP A 18 -11.95 4.71 -5.12
N LEU A 19 -12.38 4.80 -3.87
CA LEU A 19 -13.22 3.79 -3.23
C LEU A 19 -14.65 3.81 -3.77
N GLU A 20 -15.15 4.94 -4.22
CA GLU A 20 -16.46 5.08 -4.82
C GLU A 20 -16.55 4.27 -6.12
N SER A 21 -15.54 4.42 -6.99
CA SER A 21 -15.44 3.65 -8.23
C SER A 21 -15.33 2.15 -7.95
N TYR A 22 -14.51 1.75 -6.98
CA TYR A 22 -14.41 0.35 -6.57
C TYR A 22 -15.73 -0.18 -6.02
N TYR A 23 -16.42 0.58 -5.18
CA TYR A 23 -17.74 0.20 -4.63
C TYR A 23 -18.77 -0.01 -5.73
N GLN A 24 -18.79 0.87 -6.74
CA GLN A 24 -19.67 0.72 -7.90
C GLN A 24 -19.32 -0.52 -8.74
N GLU A 25 -18.04 -0.83 -8.90
CA GLU A 25 -17.62 -2.06 -9.59
C GLU A 25 -17.99 -3.32 -8.80
N ALA A 26 -17.66 -3.36 -7.51
CA ALA A 26 -17.97 -4.48 -6.62
C ALA A 26 -19.49 -4.70 -6.47
N GLY A 27 -20.27 -3.63 -6.41
CA GLY A 27 -21.73 -3.67 -6.30
C GLY A 27 -22.45 -4.24 -7.54
N ARG A 28 -21.73 -4.56 -8.61
CA ARG A 28 -22.28 -5.29 -9.76
C ARG A 28 -22.28 -6.80 -9.57
N ALA A 29 -21.54 -7.32 -8.60
CA ALA A 29 -21.51 -8.74 -8.26
C ALA A 29 -22.73 -9.12 -7.42
N GLY A 30 -23.30 -10.30 -7.68
CA GLY A 30 -24.40 -10.85 -6.89
C GLY A 30 -25.71 -10.06 -6.94
N ARG A 31 -26.00 -9.33 -8.02
CA ARG A 31 -27.27 -8.57 -8.17
C ARG A 31 -28.52 -9.42 -8.16
N ASP A 32 -28.37 -10.68 -8.48
CA ASP A 32 -29.43 -11.71 -8.46
C ASP A 32 -29.66 -12.32 -7.07
N GLY A 33 -28.93 -11.83 -6.04
CA GLY A 33 -28.94 -12.35 -4.68
C GLY A 33 -28.06 -13.58 -4.48
N SER A 34 -27.36 -14.05 -5.52
CA SER A 34 -26.43 -15.17 -5.41
C SER A 34 -25.14 -14.78 -4.68
N PRO A 35 -24.49 -15.72 -3.96
CA PRO A 35 -23.18 -15.47 -3.38
C PRO A 35 -22.18 -15.02 -4.45
N ALA A 36 -21.46 -13.93 -4.18
CA ALA A 36 -20.51 -13.37 -5.10
C ALA A 36 -19.17 -13.04 -4.41
N GLN A 37 -18.09 -13.15 -5.16
CA GLN A 37 -16.74 -12.79 -4.71
C GLN A 37 -16.22 -11.60 -5.51
N CYS A 38 -15.75 -10.58 -4.81
CA CYS A 38 -15.07 -9.42 -5.42
C CYS A 38 -13.58 -9.55 -5.17
N ILE A 39 -12.79 -9.56 -6.25
CA ILE A 39 -11.33 -9.67 -6.20
C ILE A 39 -10.73 -8.36 -6.70
N LEU A 40 -9.94 -7.71 -5.85
CA LEU A 40 -9.15 -6.54 -6.21
C LEU A 40 -7.69 -6.94 -6.35
N LEU A 41 -7.14 -6.82 -7.55
CA LEU A 41 -5.72 -6.96 -7.79
C LEU A 41 -5.04 -5.60 -7.55
N TYR A 42 -3.95 -5.62 -6.82
CA TYR A 42 -3.21 -4.41 -6.43
C TYR A 42 -1.73 -4.53 -6.78
N SER A 43 -1.19 -3.47 -7.36
CA SER A 43 0.25 -3.29 -7.47
C SER A 43 0.63 -1.82 -7.24
N GLY A 44 1.83 -1.58 -6.70
CA GLY A 44 2.34 -0.20 -6.58
C GLY A 44 2.53 0.53 -7.93
N LYS A 45 2.39 -0.20 -9.05
CA LYS A 45 2.39 0.34 -10.40
C LYS A 45 1.08 1.08 -10.71
N ASP A 46 -0.04 0.54 -10.20
CA ASP A 46 -1.37 1.13 -10.40
C ASP A 46 -1.47 2.49 -9.72
N VAL A 47 -0.91 2.62 -8.51
CA VAL A 47 -0.87 3.91 -7.79
C VAL A 47 -0.13 4.97 -8.61
N ARG A 48 1.01 4.62 -9.21
CA ARG A 48 1.79 5.56 -10.05
C ARG A 48 1.05 5.92 -11.34
N THR A 49 0.40 4.95 -11.95
CA THR A 49 -0.41 5.18 -13.16
C THR A 49 -1.59 6.10 -12.85
N ASN A 50 -2.29 5.86 -11.75
CA ASN A 50 -3.42 6.68 -11.33
C ASN A 50 -2.98 8.10 -10.93
N ASP A 51 -1.85 8.26 -10.22
CA ASP A 51 -1.30 9.57 -9.90
C ASP A 51 -0.91 10.35 -11.17
N PHE A 52 -0.29 9.69 -12.16
CA PHE A 52 0.02 10.28 -13.45
C PHE A 52 -1.26 10.71 -14.21
N LEU A 53 -2.31 9.89 -14.21
CA LEU A 53 -3.59 10.23 -14.84
C LEU A 53 -4.26 11.43 -14.16
N LEU A 54 -4.20 11.53 -12.83
CA LEU A 54 -4.69 12.68 -12.08
C LEU A 54 -3.95 13.97 -12.46
N GLN A 55 -2.63 13.92 -12.57
CA GLN A 55 -1.83 15.07 -12.99
C GLN A 55 -2.14 15.50 -14.42
N ARG A 56 -2.26 14.53 -15.34
CA ARG A 56 -2.61 14.81 -16.74
C ARG A 56 -4.04 15.37 -16.86
N SER A 57 -4.98 14.87 -16.09
CA SER A 57 -6.36 15.39 -16.06
C SER A 57 -6.40 16.88 -15.67
N ARG A 58 -5.52 17.32 -14.74
CA ARG A 58 -5.36 18.73 -14.38
C ARG A 58 -5.03 19.61 -15.60
N GLU A 59 -4.16 19.12 -16.50
CA GLU A 59 -3.72 19.88 -17.67
C GLU A 59 -4.82 19.98 -18.74
N THR A 60 -5.74 19.02 -18.79
CA THR A 60 -6.81 18.93 -19.80
C THR A 60 -8.16 19.45 -19.32
N THR A 61 -8.30 19.79 -18.04
CA THR A 61 -9.56 20.27 -17.48
C THR A 61 -9.81 21.73 -17.91
N GLU A 62 -10.97 22.00 -18.49
CA GLU A 62 -11.42 23.35 -18.98
C GLU A 62 -11.75 24.34 -17.85
N VAL A 63 -11.28 24.10 -16.64
CA VAL A 63 -11.45 25.04 -15.51
C VAL A 63 -10.42 26.16 -15.67
N GLU A 64 -10.87 27.38 -15.79
CA GLU A 64 -10.02 28.57 -15.99
C GLU A 64 -9.18 28.94 -14.76
N ASP A 65 -9.69 28.63 -13.57
CA ASP A 65 -9.07 28.99 -12.30
C ASP A 65 -8.05 27.95 -11.85
N GLU A 66 -6.79 28.37 -11.67
CA GLU A 66 -5.68 27.52 -11.24
C GLU A 66 -5.86 27.02 -9.80
N GLU A 67 -6.47 27.80 -8.92
CA GLU A 67 -6.71 27.40 -7.52
C GLU A 67 -7.71 26.24 -7.46
N THR A 68 -8.77 26.31 -8.25
CA THR A 68 -9.75 25.21 -8.38
C THR A 68 -9.13 23.97 -8.98
N ARG A 69 -8.25 24.09 -9.99
CA ARG A 69 -7.52 22.95 -10.56
C ARG A 69 -6.62 22.29 -9.53
N GLN A 70 -5.90 23.07 -8.74
CA GLN A 70 -5.06 22.55 -7.68
C GLN A 70 -5.87 21.84 -6.59
N PHE A 71 -6.99 22.42 -6.17
CA PHE A 71 -7.91 21.81 -5.21
C PHE A 71 -8.45 20.46 -5.68
N LEU A 72 -8.88 20.35 -6.94
CA LEU A 72 -9.37 19.10 -7.53
C LEU A 72 -8.28 18.02 -7.60
N LEU A 73 -7.05 18.42 -7.92
CA LEU A 73 -5.91 17.50 -7.91
C LEU A 73 -5.62 16.95 -6.51
N GLU A 74 -5.63 17.83 -5.50
CA GLU A 74 -5.41 17.42 -4.09
C GLU A 74 -6.51 16.48 -3.60
N GLN A 75 -7.75 16.78 -3.92
CA GLN A 75 -8.90 15.91 -3.65
C GLN A 75 -8.74 14.52 -4.33
N GLY A 76 -8.32 14.50 -5.59
CA GLY A 76 -8.06 13.27 -6.33
C GLY A 76 -6.93 12.45 -5.70
N LYS A 77 -5.85 13.10 -5.29
CA LYS A 77 -4.73 12.44 -4.60
C LYS A 77 -5.14 11.86 -3.24
N GLU A 78 -5.98 12.56 -2.48
CA GLU A 78 -6.47 12.04 -1.19
C GLU A 78 -7.38 10.82 -1.41
N ARG A 79 -8.27 10.83 -2.41
CA ARG A 79 -9.09 9.66 -2.77
C ARG A 79 -8.25 8.47 -3.20
N LEU A 80 -7.23 8.69 -4.04
CA LEU A 80 -6.27 7.64 -4.44
C LEU A 80 -5.50 7.07 -3.24
N LYS A 81 -5.13 7.92 -2.28
CA LYS A 81 -4.50 7.50 -1.02
C LYS A 81 -5.43 6.60 -0.21
N GLN A 82 -6.72 6.97 -0.06
CA GLN A 82 -7.72 6.15 0.63
C GLN A 82 -7.93 4.79 -0.06
N MET A 83 -8.00 4.77 -1.39
CA MET A 83 -8.08 3.52 -2.16
C MET A 83 -6.84 2.64 -1.97
N THR A 84 -5.65 3.25 -1.97
CA THR A 84 -4.39 2.53 -1.72
C THR A 84 -4.37 1.92 -0.33
N PHE A 85 -4.83 2.65 0.68
CA PHE A 85 -4.93 2.16 2.05
C PHE A 85 -5.95 1.04 2.22
N TYR A 86 -7.04 1.11 1.48
CA TYR A 86 -8.00 0.01 1.42
C TYR A 86 -7.36 -1.26 0.83
N ALA A 87 -6.71 -1.14 -0.32
CA ALA A 87 -6.09 -2.26 -1.03
C ALA A 87 -4.94 -2.93 -0.24
N THR A 88 -4.27 -2.19 0.63
CA THR A 88 -3.15 -2.68 1.45
C THR A 88 -3.52 -2.97 2.91
N SER A 89 -4.79 -2.84 3.25
CA SER A 89 -5.28 -3.00 4.63
C SER A 89 -5.07 -4.42 5.17
N THR A 90 -4.79 -4.51 6.47
CA THR A 90 -4.80 -5.75 7.25
C THR A 90 -5.99 -5.81 8.22
N THR A 91 -6.87 -4.80 8.20
CA THR A 91 -8.12 -4.75 8.97
C THR A 91 -9.30 -5.14 8.10
N CYS A 92 -10.48 -5.31 8.69
CA CYS A 92 -11.68 -5.71 7.96
C CYS A 92 -12.01 -4.77 6.80
N LEU A 93 -11.98 -5.29 5.57
CA LEU A 93 -12.24 -4.51 4.37
C LEU A 93 -13.68 -3.96 4.31
N ARG A 94 -14.67 -4.75 4.76
CA ARG A 94 -16.06 -4.28 4.79
C ARG A 94 -16.25 -3.15 5.80
N HIS A 95 -15.71 -3.29 7.00
CA HIS A 95 -15.74 -2.23 8.00
C HIS A 95 -15.12 -0.94 7.46
N ARG A 96 -13.94 -1.04 6.83
CA ARG A 96 -13.24 0.10 6.27
C ARG A 96 -14.01 0.79 5.15
N MET A 97 -14.67 0.00 4.28
CA MET A 97 -15.52 0.54 3.22
C MET A 97 -16.72 1.29 3.79
N LEU A 98 -17.44 0.69 4.74
CA LEU A 98 -18.61 1.30 5.37
C LEU A 98 -18.23 2.56 6.16
N GLN A 99 -17.12 2.52 6.89
CA GLN A 99 -16.60 3.70 7.61
C GLN A 99 -16.27 4.85 6.66
N TYR A 100 -15.71 4.56 5.48
CA TYR A 100 -15.45 5.58 4.46
C TYR A 100 -16.72 6.30 4.00
N PHE A 101 -17.83 5.58 3.89
CA PHE A 101 -19.13 6.15 3.55
C PHE A 101 -19.93 6.68 4.77
N GLY A 102 -19.33 6.73 5.95
CA GLY A 102 -19.95 7.25 7.17
C GLY A 102 -20.88 6.28 7.89
N ASP A 103 -20.89 5.03 7.48
CA ASP A 103 -21.70 3.98 8.10
C ASP A 103 -20.96 3.30 9.28
N HIS A 104 -21.74 2.90 10.28
CA HIS A 104 -21.26 2.11 11.41
C HIS A 104 -21.39 0.62 11.13
N SER A 105 -20.31 -0.11 11.38
CA SER A 105 -20.30 -1.58 11.24
C SER A 105 -19.40 -2.21 12.28
N PRO A 106 -19.57 -3.50 12.60
CA PRO A 106 -18.64 -4.24 13.43
C PRO A 106 -17.22 -4.22 12.85
N ASP A 107 -16.21 -4.26 13.72
CA ASP A 107 -14.78 -4.24 13.33
C ASP A 107 -14.36 -5.47 12.50
N SER A 108 -15.20 -6.51 12.46
CA SER A 108 -14.97 -7.73 11.69
C SER A 108 -16.24 -8.20 11.02
N CYS A 109 -16.16 -8.50 9.72
CA CYS A 109 -17.28 -9.09 8.97
C CYS A 109 -17.23 -10.62 8.87
N GLY A 110 -16.14 -11.26 9.31
CA GLY A 110 -15.92 -12.70 9.24
C GLY A 110 -15.82 -13.30 7.83
N ASN A 111 -15.87 -12.48 6.75
CA ASN A 111 -15.99 -12.99 5.38
C ASN A 111 -14.98 -12.36 4.38
N CYS A 112 -14.35 -11.23 4.68
CA CYS A 112 -13.35 -10.66 3.80
C CYS A 112 -11.98 -11.34 3.97
N SER A 113 -11.09 -11.17 3.00
CA SER A 113 -9.75 -11.76 3.03
C SER A 113 -8.98 -11.41 4.32
N CYS A 114 -9.11 -10.18 4.81
CA CYS A 114 -8.46 -9.78 6.05
C CYS A 114 -9.04 -10.48 7.29
N CYS A 115 -10.36 -10.73 7.35
CA CYS A 115 -10.98 -11.45 8.45
C CYS A 115 -10.68 -12.95 8.42
N LEU A 116 -10.52 -13.53 7.23
CA LEU A 116 -10.22 -14.95 7.04
C LEU A 116 -8.73 -15.28 7.15
N THR A 117 -7.84 -14.27 7.06
CA THR A 117 -6.40 -14.45 7.20
C THR A 117 -6.01 -14.46 8.68
N ASN A 118 -5.23 -15.46 9.08
CA ASN A 118 -4.61 -15.45 10.38
C ASN A 118 -3.40 -14.50 10.37
N TYR A 119 -3.39 -13.56 11.30
CA TYR A 119 -2.28 -12.64 11.51
C TYR A 119 -1.59 -12.92 12.84
N ARG A 120 -0.29 -12.71 12.89
CA ARG A 120 0.47 -12.55 14.12
C ARG A 120 0.80 -11.07 14.31
N GLU A 121 0.85 -10.64 15.54
CA GLU A 121 1.35 -9.32 15.89
C GLU A 121 2.86 -9.38 16.07
N GLU A 122 3.56 -8.44 15.48
CA GLU A 122 5.00 -8.26 15.60
C GLU A 122 5.33 -6.85 16.06
N ASP A 123 6.27 -6.75 16.99
CA ASP A 123 6.85 -5.45 17.35
C ASP A 123 7.84 -5.00 16.26
N ALA A 124 7.45 -3.99 15.51
CA ALA A 124 8.25 -3.35 14.47
C ALA A 124 8.89 -2.04 14.93
N THR A 125 8.84 -1.70 16.23
CA THR A 125 9.31 -0.42 16.77
C THR A 125 10.77 -0.16 16.41
N THR A 126 11.64 -1.16 16.53
CA THR A 126 13.05 -1.03 16.17
C THR A 126 13.23 -0.73 14.67
N ALA A 127 12.48 -1.41 13.81
CA ALA A 127 12.53 -1.16 12.36
C ALA A 127 11.97 0.22 12.02
N ALA A 128 10.88 0.64 12.65
CA ALA A 128 10.30 1.97 12.51
C ALA A 128 11.30 3.07 12.92
N LYS A 129 12.00 2.90 14.05
CA LYS A 129 13.06 3.83 14.47
C LYS A 129 14.19 3.94 13.45
N LYS A 130 14.60 2.82 12.82
CA LYS A 130 15.61 2.84 11.75
C LYS A 130 15.12 3.62 10.53
N ILE A 131 13.86 3.45 10.12
CA ILE A 131 13.25 4.20 9.02
C ILE A 131 13.21 5.69 9.35
N ILE A 132 12.67 6.06 10.50
CA ILE A 132 12.55 7.45 10.96
C ILE A 132 13.96 8.11 11.06
N SER A 133 14.93 7.39 11.61
CA SER A 133 16.32 7.86 11.70
C SER A 133 16.96 8.08 10.32
N CYS A 134 16.62 7.24 9.33
CA CYS A 134 17.08 7.41 7.96
C CYS A 134 16.53 8.71 7.35
N VAL A 135 15.22 8.93 7.47
CA VAL A 135 14.58 10.17 6.98
C VAL A 135 15.18 11.40 7.67
N TYR A 136 15.34 11.36 9.00
CA TYR A 136 15.92 12.47 9.76
C TYR A 136 17.34 12.82 9.30
N ARG A 137 18.21 11.80 9.16
CA ARG A 137 19.61 11.99 8.77
C ARG A 137 19.74 12.46 7.34
N ALA A 138 18.91 11.96 6.45
CA ALA A 138 18.85 12.43 5.07
C ALA A 138 18.47 13.92 5.02
N GLN A 139 17.38 14.31 5.68
CA GLN A 139 16.94 15.71 5.74
C GLN A 139 18.01 16.63 6.34
N LYS A 140 18.68 16.20 7.43
CA LYS A 140 19.77 16.96 8.03
C LYS A 140 20.97 17.13 7.07
N GLY A 141 21.17 16.15 6.17
CA GLY A 141 22.18 16.21 5.10
C GLY A 141 21.73 16.96 3.84
N GLY A 142 20.52 17.53 3.81
CA GLY A 142 19.96 18.22 2.65
C GLY A 142 19.40 17.29 1.58
N TYR A 143 19.20 16.00 1.91
CA TYR A 143 18.63 15.02 0.98
C TYR A 143 17.11 14.87 1.18
N HIS A 144 16.41 14.79 0.06
CA HIS A 144 14.96 14.59 0.00
C HIS A 144 14.67 13.17 -0.49
N LEU A 145 14.36 12.25 0.41
CA LEU A 145 14.19 10.84 0.06
C LEU A 145 12.72 10.50 -0.18
N SER A 146 12.43 9.91 -1.32
CA SER A 146 11.15 9.25 -1.56
C SER A 146 11.06 7.94 -0.76
N ARG A 147 9.85 7.36 -0.67
CA ARG A 147 9.63 6.04 -0.03
C ARG A 147 10.57 4.96 -0.57
N THR A 148 10.70 4.89 -1.89
CA THR A 148 11.54 3.89 -2.56
C THR A 148 13.04 4.11 -2.30
N MET A 149 13.48 5.36 -2.31
CA MET A 149 14.87 5.72 -1.99
C MET A 149 15.19 5.40 -0.54
N THR A 150 14.29 5.71 0.39
CA THR A 150 14.47 5.37 1.82
C THR A 150 14.62 3.86 2.02
N ALA A 151 13.75 3.05 1.39
CA ALA A 151 13.87 1.60 1.46
C ALA A 151 15.19 1.11 0.84
N ASP A 152 15.59 1.65 -0.30
CA ASP A 152 16.83 1.27 -0.97
C ASP A 152 18.08 1.64 -0.13
N VAL A 153 18.10 2.79 0.53
CA VAL A 153 19.17 3.19 1.47
C VAL A 153 19.24 2.23 2.65
N LEU A 154 18.11 1.96 3.30
CA LEU A 154 18.05 1.08 4.47
C LEU A 154 18.47 -0.36 4.16
N MET A 155 18.27 -0.81 2.93
CA MET A 155 18.66 -2.13 2.44
C MET A 155 20.09 -2.19 1.90
N GLY A 156 20.82 -1.09 1.86
CA GLY A 156 22.18 -1.04 1.31
C GLY A 156 22.23 -1.29 -0.21
N SER A 157 21.25 -0.76 -0.95
CA SER A 157 21.16 -0.94 -2.40
C SER A 157 22.30 -0.25 -3.15
N LYS A 158 22.99 -0.98 -4.01
CA LYS A 158 24.10 -0.48 -4.85
C LYS A 158 23.63 0.23 -6.14
N LYS A 159 22.41 0.77 -6.17
CA LYS A 159 21.92 1.53 -7.33
C LYS A 159 22.81 2.75 -7.58
N GLU A 160 23.18 2.94 -8.84
CA GLU A 160 24.05 4.04 -9.27
C GLU A 160 23.53 5.42 -8.85
N SER A 161 22.21 5.62 -8.92
CA SER A 161 21.56 6.86 -8.48
C SER A 161 21.80 7.19 -7.00
N LEU A 162 21.82 6.18 -6.12
CA LEU A 162 22.09 6.38 -4.69
C LEU A 162 23.57 6.69 -4.44
N LEU A 163 24.46 5.99 -5.16
CA LEU A 163 25.90 6.20 -5.04
C LEU A 163 26.34 7.58 -5.56
N ARG A 164 25.75 8.05 -6.67
CA ARG A 164 25.97 9.42 -7.17
C ARG A 164 25.57 10.49 -6.15
N MET A 165 24.49 10.25 -5.42
CA MET A 165 24.02 11.14 -4.33
C MET A 165 24.78 10.94 -3.02
N ARG A 166 25.76 10.02 -2.97
CA ARG A 166 26.52 9.65 -1.75
C ARG A 166 25.64 9.22 -0.58
N LEU A 167 24.48 8.63 -0.87
CA LEU A 167 23.55 8.13 0.16
C LEU A 167 24.06 6.86 0.85
N ASP A 168 25.05 6.19 0.28
CA ASP A 168 25.84 5.11 0.88
C ASP A 168 26.68 5.57 2.08
N GLN A 169 26.94 6.88 2.22
CA GLN A 169 27.65 7.46 3.36
C GLN A 169 26.74 7.76 4.56
N LEU A 170 25.44 7.64 4.41
CA LEU A 170 24.52 7.77 5.54
C LEU A 170 24.75 6.63 6.52
N SER A 171 24.88 6.94 7.81
CA SER A 171 25.04 5.93 8.87
C SER A 171 23.85 4.96 9.00
N THR A 172 22.78 5.20 8.25
CA THR A 172 21.60 4.35 8.11
C THR A 172 21.60 3.51 6.84
N TYR A 173 22.68 3.55 6.07
CA TYR A 173 22.80 2.71 4.88
C TYR A 173 23.02 1.24 5.25
N GLY A 174 22.15 0.36 4.74
CA GLY A 174 22.26 -1.08 4.95
C GLY A 174 21.97 -1.57 6.37
N ILE A 175 21.33 -0.77 7.24
CA ILE A 175 21.10 -1.15 8.66
C ILE A 175 19.92 -2.11 8.85
N ILE A 176 19.11 -2.36 7.82
CA ILE A 176 18.01 -3.35 7.88
C ILE A 176 18.44 -4.60 7.14
N GLU A 177 18.72 -5.67 7.90
CA GLU A 177 19.19 -6.96 7.37
C GLU A 177 18.12 -8.04 7.38
N LYS A 178 17.15 -7.96 8.31
CA LYS A 178 16.19 -9.03 8.58
C LYS A 178 14.87 -8.91 7.81
N LEU A 179 14.58 -7.76 7.23
CA LEU A 179 13.36 -7.51 6.47
C LEU A 179 13.68 -7.49 4.97
N SER A 180 12.80 -8.05 4.17
CA SER A 180 12.84 -7.88 2.73
C SER A 180 12.50 -6.44 2.34
N ARG A 181 12.91 -6.03 1.14
CA ARG A 181 12.55 -4.70 0.61
C ARG A 181 11.04 -4.46 0.60
N ARG A 182 10.25 -5.50 0.33
CA ARG A 182 8.79 -5.43 0.34
C ARG A 182 8.27 -5.12 1.75
N GLU A 183 8.79 -5.78 2.76
CA GLU A 183 8.39 -5.55 4.16
C GLU A 183 8.79 -4.16 4.65
N VAL A 184 9.96 -3.66 4.25
CA VAL A 184 10.38 -2.27 4.54
C VAL A 184 9.41 -1.27 3.90
N MET A 185 9.04 -1.47 2.64
CA MET A 185 8.08 -0.61 1.95
C MET A 185 6.70 -0.66 2.62
N GLN A 186 6.23 -1.84 3.00
CA GLN A 186 4.97 -1.99 3.74
C GLN A 186 5.00 -1.25 5.08
N LEU A 187 6.11 -1.38 5.83
CA LEU A 187 6.24 -0.68 7.10
C LEU A 187 6.29 0.85 6.92
N ILE A 188 6.94 1.35 5.88
CA ILE A 188 6.89 2.79 5.53
C ILE A 188 5.44 3.22 5.25
N ASP A 189 4.69 2.45 4.48
CA ASP A 189 3.29 2.75 4.15
C ASP A 189 2.40 2.68 5.41
N GLU A 190 2.64 1.73 6.32
CA GLU A 190 1.96 1.65 7.62
C GLU A 190 2.26 2.88 8.51
N LEU A 191 3.51 3.37 8.54
CA LEU A 191 3.88 4.57 9.27
C LEU A 191 3.22 5.83 8.69
N ILE A 192 3.06 5.90 7.37
CA ILE A 192 2.32 6.99 6.71
C ILE A 192 0.83 6.91 7.08
N GLN A 193 0.23 5.72 7.08
CA GLN A 193 -1.18 5.52 7.45
C GLN A 193 -1.48 5.94 8.89
N ARG A 194 -0.51 5.73 9.80
CA ARG A 194 -0.62 6.10 11.22
C ARG A 194 -0.24 7.56 11.49
N GLU A 195 0.08 8.30 10.44
CA GLU A 195 0.59 9.67 10.53
C GLU A 195 1.91 9.78 11.32
N ASP A 196 2.65 8.67 11.46
CA ASP A 196 3.98 8.64 12.05
C ASP A 196 5.06 9.13 11.08
N LEU A 197 4.76 9.11 9.80
CA LEU A 197 5.48 9.77 8.70
C LEU A 197 4.45 10.44 7.79
N ALA A 198 4.87 11.45 7.05
CA ALA A 198 4.04 12.07 6.03
C ALA A 198 4.75 12.14 4.68
N LEU A 199 3.97 12.35 3.63
CA LEU A 199 4.47 12.64 2.30
C LEU A 199 4.34 14.13 2.04
N ARG A 200 5.39 14.77 1.53
CA ARG A 200 5.39 16.17 1.09
C ARG A 200 5.84 16.23 -0.37
N GLN A 201 5.16 17.05 -1.16
CA GLN A 201 5.59 17.29 -2.53
C GLN A 201 6.94 18.00 -2.56
N PHE A 202 7.89 17.43 -3.29
CA PHE A 202 9.20 18.02 -3.53
C PHE A 202 9.53 17.87 -5.02
N GLN A 203 9.51 18.98 -5.75
CA GLN A 203 9.65 18.98 -7.21
C GLN A 203 8.67 17.99 -7.88
N GLU A 204 9.16 17.03 -8.65
CA GLU A 204 8.36 16.04 -9.39
C GLU A 204 8.01 14.78 -8.59
N TYR A 205 8.45 14.64 -7.34
CA TYR A 205 8.19 13.46 -6.52
C TYR A 205 7.80 13.80 -5.08
N GLN A 206 7.29 12.80 -4.38
CA GLN A 206 6.93 12.92 -2.96
C GLN A 206 8.08 12.43 -2.08
N GLU A 207 8.54 13.28 -1.17
CA GLU A 207 9.52 12.94 -0.14
C GLU A 207 8.82 12.49 1.16
N LEU A 208 9.53 11.69 1.93
CA LEU A 208 9.14 11.36 3.30
C LEU A 208 9.56 12.47 4.25
N VAL A 209 8.64 12.89 5.12
CA VAL A 209 8.90 13.86 6.17
C VAL A 209 8.47 13.34 7.54
N LEU A 210 9.13 13.84 8.57
CA LEU A 210 8.83 13.50 9.96
C LEU A 210 7.59 14.23 10.44
N THR A 211 6.89 13.60 11.38
CA THR A 211 5.71 14.14 12.07
C THR A 211 5.92 14.14 13.59
N ALA A 212 4.94 14.60 14.34
CA ALA A 212 4.94 14.44 15.80
C ALA A 212 5.00 12.96 16.22
N GLY A 213 4.28 12.07 15.51
CA GLY A 213 4.31 10.62 15.75
C GLY A 213 5.70 10.01 15.58
N SER A 214 6.51 10.50 14.63
CA SER A 214 7.92 10.09 14.50
C SER A 214 8.72 10.38 15.78
N VAL A 215 8.50 11.53 16.38
CA VAL A 215 9.21 11.93 17.61
C VAL A 215 8.81 11.04 18.79
N GLU A 216 7.53 10.74 18.92
CA GLU A 216 7.02 9.85 19.96
C GLU A 216 7.64 8.44 19.87
N ILE A 217 7.77 7.88 18.65
CA ILE A 217 8.40 6.57 18.42
C ILE A 217 9.88 6.61 18.81
N ILE A 218 10.62 7.66 18.41
CA ILE A 218 12.05 7.79 18.74
C ILE A 218 12.27 7.92 20.24
N ARG A 219 11.36 8.58 20.97
CA ARG A 219 11.41 8.78 22.42
C ARG A 219 10.86 7.61 23.24
N ASP A 220 10.54 6.49 22.63
CA ASP A 220 9.92 5.32 23.27
C ASP A 220 8.54 5.60 23.93
N GLN A 221 7.86 6.64 23.49
CA GLN A 221 6.51 7.00 23.96
C GLN A 221 5.41 6.28 23.17
N LYS A 222 5.75 5.73 21.99
CA LYS A 222 4.83 5.02 21.11
C LYS A 222 5.50 3.78 20.54
N THR A 223 4.84 2.63 20.63
CA THR A 223 5.27 1.37 20.00
C THR A 223 4.59 1.18 18.65
N VAL A 224 5.27 0.50 17.74
CA VAL A 224 4.76 0.17 16.40
C VAL A 224 4.50 -1.31 16.32
N MET A 225 3.26 -1.73 16.63
CA MET A 225 2.80 -3.09 16.40
C MET A 225 2.25 -3.22 14.98
N ARG A 226 2.63 -4.27 14.25
CA ARG A 226 2.13 -4.59 12.91
C ARG A 226 1.49 -5.97 12.88
N ARG A 227 0.52 -6.14 11.99
CA ARG A 227 -0.11 -7.43 11.72
C ARG A 227 0.53 -8.06 10.49
N VAL A 228 1.17 -9.21 10.67
CA VAL A 228 1.83 -9.96 9.60
C VAL A 228 1.04 -11.23 9.33
N PRO A 229 0.63 -11.50 8.07
CA PRO A 229 -0.07 -12.72 7.75
C PRO A 229 0.79 -13.94 8.08
N VAL A 230 0.19 -14.92 8.77
CA VAL A 230 0.82 -16.22 8.97
C VAL A 230 0.68 -16.99 7.67
N VAL A 231 1.74 -16.98 6.86
CA VAL A 231 1.80 -17.83 5.66
C VAL A 231 1.90 -19.27 6.12
N ARG A 232 0.83 -20.05 5.95
CA ARG A 232 0.98 -21.52 6.00
C ARG A 232 1.80 -21.90 4.79
N GLU A 233 2.98 -22.48 4.99
CA GLU A 233 3.69 -23.18 3.92
C GLU A 233 2.73 -24.23 3.37
N MET A 234 2.15 -23.96 2.21
CA MET A 234 1.47 -25.01 1.46
C MET A 234 2.54 -26.03 1.10
N PRO A 235 2.36 -27.32 1.43
CA PRO A 235 3.27 -28.35 0.94
C PRO A 235 3.35 -28.20 -0.57
N ALA A 236 4.58 -28.16 -1.10
CA ALA A 236 4.83 -28.02 -2.53
C ALA A 236 3.94 -29.05 -3.26
N ALA A 237 3.05 -28.55 -4.13
CA ALA A 237 2.24 -29.42 -4.97
C ALA A 237 3.21 -30.34 -5.69
N SER A 238 3.13 -31.63 -5.41
CA SER A 238 3.90 -32.64 -6.11
C SER A 238 3.57 -32.51 -7.59
N VAL A 239 4.55 -32.06 -8.37
CA VAL A 239 4.47 -32.05 -9.84
C VAL A 239 4.17 -33.48 -10.23
N GLY A 240 2.93 -33.73 -10.66
CA GLY A 240 2.51 -35.05 -11.12
C GLY A 240 3.46 -35.51 -12.20
N THR A 241 4.15 -36.62 -11.93
CA THR A 241 4.92 -37.37 -12.91
C THR A 241 4.02 -37.61 -14.11
N LYS A 242 4.43 -37.12 -15.28
CA LYS A 242 3.80 -37.44 -16.56
C LYS A 242 3.79 -38.95 -16.70
N ASP A 243 2.60 -39.49 -16.81
CA ASP A 243 2.40 -40.92 -17.13
C ASP A 243 2.92 -41.18 -18.55
N PRO A 244 3.88 -42.12 -18.75
CA PRO A 244 4.50 -42.35 -20.06
C PRO A 244 3.70 -43.28 -21.00
N THR A 245 2.42 -43.51 -20.74
CA THR A 245 1.59 -44.43 -21.49
C THR A 245 0.50 -43.76 -22.33
N LEU A 246 0.90 -42.86 -23.25
CA LEU A 246 0.03 -42.42 -24.34
C LEU A 246 0.89 -42.17 -25.59
N SER A 247 1.43 -43.27 -26.14
CA SER A 247 1.91 -43.35 -27.53
C SER A 247 1.53 -44.71 -28.09
N ALA A 248 0.39 -44.75 -28.72
CA ALA A 248 0.05 -45.72 -29.75
C ALA A 248 -1.04 -45.11 -30.63
#